data_f284f3ea33ab464a56173768c2ad725c
#
_entry.id   f284f3ea33ab464a56173768c2ad725c
#
_cell.length_a   1.000
_cell.length_b   1.000
_cell.length_c   1.000
_cell.angle_alpha   90.00
_cell.angle_beta   90.00
_cell.angle_gamma   90.00
#
_symmetry.space_group_name_H-M   'P 1'
#
loop_
_entity.id
_entity.type
_entity.pdbx_description
1 polymer ?
#
loop_
_entity_poly.entity_id
_entity_poly.type
_entity_poly.pdbx_seq_one_letter_code
_entity_poly.pdbx_strand_id
1 'polypeptide(L)'
;MKYDKEFLEYIDEIINNKEFLKRKKFMHHVNESVYDHSMKVAYESYKFAKRHHLNVKNICVGAILHDFYFKPWQDDHTKKKFRELHGFVHARQALYNARKHFPHLMNPMVEDIILRHMFPLNIRPPKYKESWVVTMMDKKCSLNVLKHPSEYPKYLGIKKRRINRCLI
;
A
#
# COMPACT_ATOMS: atom_id res chain seq x y z
N MET A 1 -6.45 -6.99 15.40
CA MET A 1 -6.38 -8.15 14.50
C MET A 1 -5.25 -9.06 14.99
N LYS A 2 -5.48 -10.35 15.17
CA LYS A 2 -4.41 -11.28 15.55
C LYS A 2 -3.83 -11.88 14.28
N TYR A 3 -2.54 -11.66 14.03
CA TYR A 3 -1.83 -12.21 12.88
C TYR A 3 -1.29 -13.61 13.17
N ASP A 4 -1.20 -14.44 12.14
CA ASP A 4 -0.60 -15.78 12.26
C ASP A 4 0.90 -15.68 12.55
N LYS A 5 1.43 -16.60 13.36
CA LYS A 5 2.85 -16.63 13.70
C LYS A 5 3.74 -16.77 12.47
N GLU A 6 3.40 -17.70 11.58
CA GLU A 6 4.12 -17.91 10.32
C GLU A 6 4.18 -16.65 9.45
N PHE A 7 3.07 -15.90 9.35
CA PHE A 7 3.04 -14.63 8.63
C PHE A 7 4.04 -13.64 9.23
N LEU A 8 4.04 -13.49 10.56
CA LEU A 8 4.93 -12.57 11.25
C LEU A 8 6.41 -12.96 11.06
N GLU A 9 6.73 -14.25 11.05
CA GLU A 9 8.10 -14.74 10.80
C GLU A 9 8.63 -14.31 9.41
N TYR A 10 7.79 -14.31 8.37
CA TYR A 10 8.20 -13.87 7.02
C TYR A 10 8.52 -12.38 6.92
N ILE A 11 7.96 -11.55 7.78
CA ILE A 11 8.08 -10.09 7.71
C ILE A 11 8.76 -9.47 8.93
N ASP A 12 9.24 -10.28 9.88
CA ASP A 12 9.76 -9.82 11.17
C ASP A 12 10.87 -8.77 11.01
N GLU A 13 11.85 -9.05 10.17
CA GLU A 13 12.96 -8.14 9.89
C GLU A 13 12.45 -6.78 9.36
N ILE A 14 11.40 -6.80 8.53
CA ILE A 14 10.88 -5.59 7.88
C ILE A 14 10.12 -4.75 8.90
N ILE A 15 9.21 -5.37 9.67
CA ILE A 15 8.37 -4.64 10.62
C ILE A 15 9.13 -4.08 11.83
N ASN A 16 10.32 -4.61 12.10
CA ASN A 16 11.23 -4.13 13.14
C ASN A 16 12.29 -3.13 12.60
N ASN A 17 12.35 -2.90 11.30
CA ASN A 17 13.29 -1.95 10.70
C ASN A 17 12.89 -0.50 10.99
N LYS A 18 13.85 0.31 11.48
CA LYS A 18 13.61 1.72 11.85
C LYS A 18 13.09 2.57 10.68
N GLU A 19 13.58 2.34 9.46
CA GLU A 19 13.13 3.08 8.28
C GLU A 19 11.70 2.66 7.88
N PHE A 20 11.37 1.37 7.96
CA PHE A 20 10.02 0.90 7.70
C PHE A 20 9.03 1.43 8.73
N LEU A 21 9.38 1.47 10.01
CA LEU A 21 8.54 1.97 11.09
C LEU A 21 8.14 3.45 10.94
N LYS A 22 8.90 4.26 10.18
CA LYS A 22 8.50 5.64 9.85
C LYS A 22 7.16 5.71 9.12
N ARG A 23 6.71 4.63 8.47
CA ARG A 23 5.40 4.54 7.78
C ARG A 23 4.22 4.69 8.74
N LYS A 24 4.39 4.44 10.03
CA LYS A 24 3.36 4.72 11.05
C LYS A 24 2.98 6.20 11.13
N LYS A 25 3.88 7.10 10.72
CA LYS A 25 3.65 8.55 10.71
C LYS A 25 3.01 9.05 9.41
N PHE A 26 2.98 8.24 8.36
CA PHE A 26 2.44 8.64 7.06
C PHE A 26 1.01 8.14 6.95
N MET A 27 0.08 9.09 6.75
CA MET A 27 -1.33 8.76 6.55
C MET A 27 -1.54 8.27 5.12
N HIS A 28 -2.15 7.11 4.98
CA HIS A 28 -2.59 6.55 3.71
C HIS A 28 -4.01 7.03 3.40
N HIS A 29 -4.91 6.88 4.36
CA HIS A 29 -6.30 7.35 4.34
C HIS A 29 -6.65 8.03 5.67
N VAL A 30 -7.91 8.47 5.83
CA VAL A 30 -8.38 9.31 6.94
C VAL A 30 -7.91 8.87 8.33
N ASN A 31 -7.91 7.55 8.58
CA ASN A 31 -7.60 6.96 9.89
C ASN A 31 -6.64 5.77 9.78
N GLU A 32 -5.94 5.58 8.66
CA GLU A 32 -5.06 4.45 8.43
C GLU A 32 -3.67 4.95 8.01
N SER A 33 -2.62 4.51 8.71
CA SER A 33 -1.25 4.80 8.30
C SER A 33 -0.82 3.91 7.12
N VAL A 34 0.22 4.33 6.40
CA VAL A 34 0.84 3.48 5.34
C VAL A 34 1.32 2.15 5.92
N TYR A 35 1.79 2.14 7.17
CA TYR A 35 2.17 0.93 7.88
C TYR A 35 0.97 -0.02 8.05
N ASP A 36 -0.15 0.48 8.57
CA ASP A 36 -1.34 -0.34 8.84
C ASP A 36 -1.94 -0.87 7.54
N HIS A 37 -1.98 -0.03 6.50
CA HIS A 37 -2.39 -0.43 5.16
C HIS A 37 -1.51 -1.57 4.62
N SER A 38 -0.17 -1.40 4.67
CA SER A 38 0.77 -2.41 4.20
C SER A 38 0.63 -3.74 4.97
N MET A 39 0.45 -3.68 6.29
CA MET A 39 0.18 -4.86 7.13
C MET A 39 -1.10 -5.59 6.71
N LYS A 40 -2.16 -4.85 6.45
CA LYS A 40 -3.45 -5.39 6.03
C LYS A 40 -3.38 -6.04 4.66
N VAL A 41 -2.78 -5.35 3.67
CA VAL A 41 -2.59 -5.89 2.32
C VAL A 41 -1.74 -7.16 2.36
N ALA A 42 -0.63 -7.14 3.11
CA ALA A 42 0.24 -8.30 3.24
C ALA A 42 -0.46 -9.50 3.87
N TYR A 43 -1.25 -9.28 4.93
CA TYR A 43 -1.96 -10.37 5.60
C TYR A 43 -3.11 -10.96 4.75
N GLU A 44 -3.88 -10.11 4.05
CA GLU A 44 -4.91 -10.60 3.11
C GLU A 44 -4.27 -11.39 1.96
N SER A 45 -3.13 -10.92 1.44
CA SER A 45 -2.38 -11.62 0.40
C SER A 45 -1.80 -12.94 0.90
N TYR A 46 -1.28 -12.98 2.12
CA TYR A 46 -0.80 -14.21 2.78
C TYR A 46 -1.91 -15.27 2.88
N LYS A 47 -3.08 -14.91 3.40
CA LYS A 47 -4.22 -15.84 3.53
C LYS A 47 -4.65 -16.40 2.16
N PHE A 48 -4.67 -15.55 1.15
CA PHE A 48 -4.98 -15.97 -0.21
C PHE A 48 -3.92 -16.94 -0.75
N ALA A 49 -2.64 -16.60 -0.57
CA ALA A 49 -1.51 -17.42 -1.03
C ALA A 49 -1.50 -18.81 -0.42
N LYS A 50 -1.75 -18.91 0.89
CA LYS A 50 -1.86 -20.21 1.60
C LYS A 50 -2.99 -21.07 1.02
N ARG A 51 -4.15 -20.50 0.78
CA ARG A 51 -5.30 -21.22 0.21
C ARG A 51 -5.07 -21.71 -1.20
N HIS A 52 -4.27 -20.98 -1.97
CA HIS A 52 -4.05 -21.27 -3.40
C HIS A 52 -2.66 -21.81 -3.72
N HIS A 53 -1.90 -22.25 -2.71
CA HIS A 53 -0.57 -22.86 -2.86
C HIS A 53 0.41 -22.00 -3.68
N LEU A 54 0.39 -20.68 -3.48
CA LEU A 54 1.30 -19.74 -4.10
C LEU A 54 2.57 -19.54 -3.25
N ASN A 55 3.54 -18.78 -3.77
CA ASN A 55 4.77 -18.49 -3.02
C ASN A 55 4.50 -17.52 -1.87
N VAL A 56 4.17 -18.09 -0.70
CA VAL A 56 3.75 -17.35 0.51
C VAL A 56 4.81 -16.36 0.97
N LYS A 57 6.09 -16.77 1.04
CA LYS A 57 7.18 -15.90 1.50
C LYS A 57 7.34 -14.67 0.60
N ASN A 58 7.40 -14.86 -0.72
CA ASN A 58 7.57 -13.75 -1.66
C ASN A 58 6.37 -12.81 -1.66
N ILE A 59 5.16 -13.34 -1.50
CA ILE A 59 3.94 -12.52 -1.37
C ILE A 59 4.02 -11.65 -0.09
N CYS A 60 4.36 -12.23 1.06
CA CYS A 60 4.45 -11.49 2.31
C CYS A 60 5.48 -10.35 2.20
N VAL A 61 6.68 -10.66 1.72
CA VAL A 61 7.77 -9.68 1.55
C VAL A 61 7.39 -8.58 0.55
N GLY A 62 6.89 -8.96 -0.63
CA GLY A 62 6.51 -7.99 -1.66
C GLY A 62 5.33 -7.12 -1.24
N ALA A 63 4.32 -7.72 -0.60
CA ALA A 63 3.14 -7.00 -0.15
C ALA A 63 3.41 -6.05 1.00
N ILE A 64 4.27 -6.41 1.97
CA ILE A 64 4.61 -5.48 3.06
C ILE A 64 5.45 -4.30 2.56
N LEU A 65 6.24 -4.48 1.49
CA LEU A 65 7.13 -3.47 0.93
C LEU A 65 6.54 -2.68 -0.24
N HIS A 66 5.32 -2.99 -0.72
CA HIS A 66 4.77 -2.36 -1.93
C HIS A 66 4.70 -0.83 -1.83
N ASP A 67 4.44 -0.29 -0.65
CA ASP A 67 4.33 1.14 -0.34
C ASP A 67 5.49 1.66 0.54
N PHE A 68 6.69 1.08 0.39
CA PHE A 68 7.88 1.51 1.13
C PHE A 68 8.52 2.77 0.53
N TYR A 69 7.80 3.90 0.50
CA TYR A 69 8.29 5.22 0.07
C TYR A 69 8.58 6.16 1.24
N PHE A 70 9.39 7.22 1.03
CA PHE A 70 9.89 8.09 2.10
C PHE A 70 9.15 9.42 2.27
N LYS A 71 8.39 9.88 1.29
CA LYS A 71 7.68 11.16 1.36
C LYS A 71 6.18 10.96 1.24
N PRO A 72 5.38 11.53 2.15
CA PRO A 72 3.93 11.57 1.99
C PRO A 72 3.61 12.35 0.71
N TRP A 73 2.72 11.81 -0.11
CA TRP A 73 2.28 12.48 -1.35
C TRP A 73 1.45 13.74 -1.08
N GLN A 74 0.89 13.85 0.14
CA GLN A 74 0.12 15.01 0.58
C GLN A 74 0.97 16.28 0.71
N ASP A 75 2.28 16.15 0.92
CA ASP A 75 3.19 17.27 1.13
C ASP A 75 3.75 17.83 -0.20
N ASP A 76 3.36 17.26 -1.33
CA ASP A 76 3.90 17.64 -2.63
C ASP A 76 2.93 18.54 -3.39
N HIS A 77 3.02 19.84 -3.14
CA HIS A 77 2.20 20.88 -3.77
C HIS A 77 2.72 21.34 -5.15
N THR A 78 3.74 20.70 -5.71
CA THR A 78 4.28 21.09 -7.02
C THR A 78 3.37 20.61 -8.16
N LYS A 79 3.16 21.45 -9.18
CA LYS A 79 2.47 21.08 -10.42
C LYS A 79 3.33 20.04 -11.17
N LYS A 80 2.98 18.77 -11.04
CA LYS A 80 3.71 17.66 -11.67
C LYS A 80 3.19 17.37 -13.07
N LYS A 81 4.11 17.01 -13.98
CA LYS A 81 3.76 16.39 -15.25
C LYS A 81 3.05 15.06 -14.99
N PHE A 82 2.15 14.63 -15.87
CA PHE A 82 1.36 13.38 -15.73
C PHE A 82 2.21 12.15 -15.35
N ARG A 83 3.45 12.05 -15.88
CA ARG A 83 4.42 10.98 -15.56
C ARG A 83 5.05 11.08 -14.17
N GLU A 84 4.88 12.21 -13.49
CA GLU A 84 5.39 12.51 -12.15
C GLU A 84 4.28 12.40 -11.08
N LEU A 85 3.07 12.02 -11.50
CA LEU A 85 1.98 11.75 -10.58
C LEU A 85 2.39 10.64 -9.61
N HIS A 86 2.00 10.81 -8.37
CA HIS A 86 2.37 9.91 -7.27
C HIS A 86 2.17 8.42 -7.63
N GLY A 87 1.06 8.07 -8.28
CA GLY A 87 0.76 6.71 -8.70
C GLY A 87 1.79 6.06 -9.63
N PHE A 88 2.62 6.85 -10.34
CA PHE A 88 3.68 6.32 -11.23
C PHE A 88 5.05 6.27 -10.57
N VAL A 89 5.27 7.09 -9.55
CA VAL A 89 6.60 7.30 -8.95
C VAL A 89 6.78 6.48 -7.69
N HIS A 90 5.74 6.34 -6.84
CA HIS A 90 5.90 5.70 -5.53
C HIS A 90 6.33 4.23 -5.62
N ALA A 91 5.82 3.45 -6.58
CA ALA A 91 6.22 2.07 -6.76
C ALA A 91 7.72 1.91 -7.07
N ARG A 92 8.29 2.84 -7.86
CA ARG A 92 9.74 2.87 -8.13
C ARG A 92 10.53 3.27 -6.90
N GLN A 93 10.03 4.24 -6.14
CA GLN A 93 10.64 4.65 -4.86
C GLN A 93 10.59 3.51 -3.84
N ALA A 94 9.46 2.81 -3.74
CA ALA A 94 9.31 1.65 -2.88
C ALA A 94 10.32 0.55 -3.23
N LEU A 95 10.48 0.22 -4.52
CA LEU A 95 11.45 -0.75 -4.99
C LEU A 95 12.90 -0.31 -4.71
N TYR A 96 13.22 0.96 -4.96
CA TYR A 96 14.57 1.49 -4.65
C TYR A 96 14.88 1.35 -3.16
N ASN A 97 13.94 1.71 -2.29
CA ASN A 97 14.11 1.60 -0.85
C ASN A 97 14.19 0.15 -0.37
N ALA A 98 13.37 -0.74 -0.95
CA ALA A 98 13.42 -2.16 -0.64
C ALA A 98 14.80 -2.77 -0.99
N ARG A 99 15.34 -2.46 -2.17
CA ARG A 99 16.68 -2.89 -2.57
C ARG A 99 17.77 -2.33 -1.66
N LYS A 100 17.62 -1.10 -1.20
CA LYS A 100 18.61 -0.44 -0.32
C LYS A 100 18.61 -1.04 1.09
N HIS A 101 17.44 -1.32 1.66
CA HIS A 101 17.33 -1.71 3.07
C HIS A 101 17.22 -3.23 3.28
N PHE A 102 16.76 -3.97 2.26
CA PHE A 102 16.52 -5.41 2.32
C PHE A 102 17.03 -6.13 1.05
N PRO A 103 18.28 -5.92 0.62
CA PRO A 103 18.78 -6.45 -0.66
C PRO A 103 18.68 -7.98 -0.74
N HIS A 104 18.88 -8.69 0.37
CA HIS A 104 18.85 -10.14 0.45
C HIS A 104 17.43 -10.74 0.36
N LEU A 105 16.39 -9.93 0.58
CA LEU A 105 14.99 -10.34 0.38
C LEU A 105 14.50 -10.11 -1.06
N MET A 106 15.30 -9.39 -1.87
CA MET A 106 14.90 -9.05 -3.24
C MET A 106 15.19 -10.20 -4.20
N ASN A 107 14.20 -10.49 -5.02
CA ASN A 107 14.27 -11.40 -6.14
C ASN A 107 13.29 -10.94 -7.23
N PRO A 108 13.33 -11.48 -8.46
CA PRO A 108 12.50 -11.02 -9.57
C PRO A 108 11.00 -10.99 -9.28
N MET A 109 10.48 -11.92 -8.47
CA MET A 109 9.07 -11.96 -8.10
C MET A 109 8.71 -10.86 -7.08
N VAL A 110 9.50 -10.70 -6.02
CA VAL A 110 9.29 -9.62 -5.01
C VAL A 110 9.37 -8.25 -5.67
N GLU A 111 10.34 -8.04 -6.55
CA GLU A 111 10.49 -6.77 -7.28
C GLU A 111 9.30 -6.50 -8.22
N ASP A 112 8.81 -7.53 -8.90
CA ASP A 112 7.64 -7.39 -9.76
C ASP A 112 6.38 -7.06 -8.93
N ILE A 113 6.19 -7.70 -7.77
CA ILE A 113 5.11 -7.36 -6.83
C ILE A 113 5.16 -5.87 -6.48
N ILE A 114 6.31 -5.38 -6.01
CA ILE A 114 6.47 -3.99 -5.60
C ILE A 114 6.26 -3.04 -6.78
N LEU A 115 6.85 -3.33 -7.94
CA LEU A 115 6.85 -2.42 -9.08
C LEU A 115 5.50 -2.38 -9.82
N ARG A 116 4.71 -3.49 -9.78
CA ARG A 116 3.50 -3.64 -10.60
C ARG A 116 2.19 -3.50 -9.83
N HIS A 117 2.21 -3.36 -8.50
CA HIS A 117 0.97 -3.28 -7.71
C HIS A 117 0.01 -2.18 -8.17
N MET A 118 0.54 -1.11 -8.77
CA MET A 118 -0.27 0.01 -9.29
C MET A 118 -0.92 -0.23 -10.65
N PHE A 119 -0.84 -1.44 -11.22
CA PHE A 119 -1.57 -1.73 -12.46
C PHE A 119 -3.10 -1.55 -12.27
N PRO A 120 -3.84 -0.93 -13.22
CA PRO A 120 -3.47 -0.48 -14.57
C PRO A 120 -2.89 0.96 -14.65
N LEU A 121 -2.76 1.70 -13.55
CA LEU A 121 -2.11 3.02 -13.57
C LEU A 121 -0.68 2.90 -14.09
N ASN A 122 0.06 1.89 -13.67
CA ASN A 122 1.25 1.45 -14.36
C ASN A 122 0.85 0.59 -15.56
N ILE A 123 1.23 1.00 -16.78
CA ILE A 123 0.83 0.37 -18.06
C ILE A 123 1.29 -1.10 -18.14
N ARG A 124 2.42 -1.44 -17.52
CA ARG A 124 2.95 -2.81 -17.57
C ARG A 124 2.25 -3.71 -16.57
N PRO A 125 1.59 -4.79 -17.01
CA PRO A 125 0.88 -5.70 -16.11
C PRO A 125 1.84 -6.53 -15.23
N PRO A 126 1.36 -7.04 -14.09
CA PRO A 126 2.06 -8.01 -13.28
C PRO A 126 2.45 -9.27 -14.08
N LYS A 127 3.67 -9.78 -13.85
CA LYS A 127 4.17 -11.00 -14.52
C LYS A 127 3.78 -12.29 -13.79
N TYR A 128 3.78 -12.24 -12.45
CA TYR A 128 3.55 -13.41 -11.61
C TYR A 128 2.12 -13.42 -11.07
N LYS A 129 1.59 -14.62 -10.79
CA LYS A 129 0.29 -14.78 -10.12
C LYS A 129 0.28 -14.07 -8.77
N GLU A 130 1.40 -14.15 -8.06
CA GLU A 130 1.66 -13.48 -6.79
C GLU A 130 1.51 -11.96 -6.89
N SER A 131 2.06 -11.37 -7.96
CA SER A 131 1.96 -9.93 -8.20
C SER A 131 0.51 -9.50 -8.49
N TRP A 132 -0.26 -10.33 -9.21
CA TRP A 132 -1.69 -10.09 -9.42
C TRP A 132 -2.49 -10.13 -8.12
N VAL A 133 -2.16 -11.10 -7.23
CA VAL A 133 -2.82 -11.21 -5.93
C VAL A 133 -2.60 -9.95 -5.10
N VAL A 134 -1.36 -9.48 -4.98
CA VAL A 134 -1.06 -8.26 -4.21
C VAL A 134 -1.73 -7.04 -4.84
N THR A 135 -1.70 -6.90 -6.17
CA THR A 135 -2.40 -5.82 -6.89
C THR A 135 -3.90 -5.80 -6.59
N MET A 136 -4.56 -6.98 -6.54
CA MET A 136 -5.98 -7.08 -6.22
C MET A 136 -6.27 -6.79 -4.74
N MET A 137 -5.43 -7.31 -3.85
CA MET A 137 -5.62 -7.10 -2.40
C MET A 137 -5.39 -5.66 -2.00
N ASP A 138 -4.40 -4.98 -2.58
CA ASP A 138 -4.19 -3.56 -2.40
C ASP A 138 -5.45 -2.75 -2.77
N LYS A 139 -5.99 -2.95 -3.97
CA LYS A 139 -7.23 -2.29 -4.40
C LYS A 139 -8.41 -2.62 -3.51
N LYS A 140 -8.59 -3.89 -3.14
CA LYS A 140 -9.66 -4.32 -2.22
C LYS A 140 -9.55 -3.62 -0.87
N CYS A 141 -8.36 -3.53 -0.30
CA CYS A 141 -8.12 -2.87 0.98
C CYS A 141 -8.37 -1.36 0.89
N SER A 142 -7.93 -0.72 -0.20
CA SER A 142 -8.17 0.71 -0.46
C SER A 142 -9.66 1.02 -0.71
N LEU A 143 -10.38 0.16 -1.44
CA LEU A 143 -11.82 0.33 -1.70
C LEU A 143 -12.69 0.09 -0.46
N ASN A 144 -12.24 -0.70 0.52
CA ASN A 144 -12.99 -0.85 1.77
C ASN A 144 -13.12 0.47 2.55
N VAL A 145 -12.24 1.42 2.31
CA VAL A 145 -12.36 2.79 2.84
C VAL A 145 -13.58 3.50 2.23
N LEU A 146 -13.94 3.22 0.97
CA LEU A 146 -15.14 3.79 0.31
C LEU A 146 -16.47 3.32 0.92
N LYS A 147 -16.48 2.24 1.71
CA LYS A 147 -17.70 1.76 2.38
C LYS A 147 -18.12 2.62 3.58
N HIS A 148 -17.26 3.56 4.00
CA HIS A 148 -17.59 4.53 5.05
C HIS A 148 -17.57 5.97 4.52
N PRO A 149 -18.51 6.36 3.65
CA PRO A 149 -18.53 7.68 2.98
C PRO A 149 -18.68 8.86 3.94
N SER A 150 -19.13 8.63 5.17
CA SER A 150 -19.24 9.68 6.20
C SER A 150 -17.92 10.33 6.59
N GLU A 151 -16.79 9.69 6.31
CA GLU A 151 -15.44 10.17 6.64
C GLU A 151 -14.77 10.95 5.47
N TYR A 152 -15.36 10.92 4.28
CA TYR A 152 -14.83 11.51 3.04
C TYR A 152 -14.95 13.03 2.85
N PRO A 153 -15.89 13.77 3.47
CA PRO A 153 -16.12 15.18 3.17
C PRO A 153 -14.86 16.05 3.29
N LYS A 154 -13.91 15.68 4.16
CA LYS A 154 -12.68 16.46 4.39
C LYS A 154 -11.68 16.36 3.23
N TYR A 155 -11.66 15.26 2.47
CA TYR A 155 -10.67 15.02 1.40
C TYR A 155 -11.10 15.54 0.03
N LEU A 156 -12.41 15.63 -0.22
CA LEU A 156 -12.93 16.17 -1.48
C LEU A 156 -13.05 17.70 -1.46
N GLY A 157 -12.57 18.37 -0.40
CA GLY A 157 -12.70 19.83 -0.29
C GLY A 157 -14.14 20.32 -0.19
N ILE A 158 -15.10 19.43 0.02
CA ILE A 158 -16.52 19.76 0.15
C ILE A 158 -16.74 20.35 1.53
N LYS A 159 -16.64 21.68 1.63
CA LYS A 159 -17.11 22.40 2.82
C LYS A 159 -18.58 22.05 3.02
N LYS A 160 -18.94 21.48 4.18
CA LYS A 160 -20.33 21.36 4.61
C LYS A 160 -20.99 22.73 4.48
N ARG A 161 -21.84 22.94 3.46
CA ARG A 161 -22.76 24.08 3.47
C ARG A 161 -23.63 23.91 4.71
N ARG A 162 -23.50 24.83 5.66
CA ARG A 162 -24.48 24.99 6.74
C ARG A 162 -25.82 25.29 6.05
N ILE A 163 -26.72 24.33 6.08
CA ILE A 163 -28.11 24.57 5.78
C ILE A 163 -28.62 25.30 7.01
N ASN A 164 -28.64 26.65 6.92
CA ASN A 164 -29.41 27.45 7.86
C ASN A 164 -30.87 27.10 7.59
N ARG A 165 -31.45 26.28 8.45
CA ARG A 165 -32.92 26.22 8.60
C ARG A 165 -33.34 27.56 9.22
N CYS A 166 -33.75 28.49 8.39
CA CYS A 166 -34.68 29.53 8.83
C CYS A 166 -36.01 28.82 9.05
N LEU A 167 -36.39 28.68 10.32
CA LEU A 167 -37.76 28.45 10.73
C LEU A 167 -38.43 29.82 10.77
N ILE A 168 -39.44 30.02 9.98
CA ILE A 168 -40.55 30.91 10.24
C ILE A 168 -41.72 30.01 10.56
#